data_0531d9cf828bda8caf4c6e690fcd8a78
#
_entry.id   0531d9cf828bda8caf4c6e690fcd8a78
#
_cell.length_a   1.000
_cell.length_b   1.000
_cell.length_c   1.000
_cell.angle_alpha   90.00
_cell.angle_beta   90.00
_cell.angle_gamma   90.00
#
_symmetry.space_group_name_H-M   'P 1'
#
loop_
_entity.id
_entity.type
_entity.pdbx_description
1 polymer ?
#
loop_
_entity_poly.entity_id
_entity_poly.type
_entity_poly.pdbx_seq_one_letter_code
_entity_poly.pdbx_strand_id
1 'polypeptide(L)'
;MQGILIVDKPTDWTSFDVIAKLRGILGTRKLGHSGTLDPMATGVLPVFCGGASKAVDLQLDHTKAYRAVLRLGARTDTGDSTGTVLETAPVTAGEKELLDVLPHFIGPQMQTPPMYSAVKINGQPLYKMARQGIEVERKARPIEILHIEYEGSPAENEYTLTVRCSKGTYIRVLLEDIAAAMGQKGTMSALRRTSAGLYTEADAHTLEEILAAKEQGNAALEALMLPVESVFESLPLLVVEPWVEQHLYNGCPTSRYPAADGRYRVRNAEGQFLGLSLIHISE
;
A
#
# COMPACT_ATOMS: atom_id res chain seq x y z
N MET A 1 20.99 -7.19 7.53
CA MET A 1 19.60 -6.99 7.98
C MET A 1 18.63 -7.57 6.97
N GLN A 2 17.67 -8.35 7.44
CA GLN A 2 16.61 -8.95 6.62
C GLN A 2 15.31 -8.91 7.43
N GLY A 3 14.22 -8.44 6.84
CA GLY A 3 12.94 -8.32 7.51
C GLY A 3 12.04 -7.29 6.80
N ILE A 4 10.97 -6.91 7.46
CA ILE A 4 10.00 -5.93 6.96
C ILE A 4 9.94 -4.80 7.97
N LEU A 5 10.29 -3.59 7.55
CA LEU A 5 10.20 -2.39 8.34
C LEU A 5 8.96 -1.61 7.92
N ILE A 6 8.08 -1.34 8.87
CA ILE A 6 6.89 -0.54 8.60
C ILE A 6 7.21 0.91 8.92
N VAL A 7 7.18 1.76 7.91
CA VAL A 7 7.55 3.18 8.06
C VAL A 7 6.29 4.02 8.09
N ASP A 8 6.19 4.90 9.08
CA ASP A 8 5.25 6.02 9.03
C ASP A 8 5.83 7.09 8.09
N LYS A 9 5.40 7.06 6.83
CA LYS A 9 5.90 7.98 5.83
C LYS A 9 5.49 9.41 6.17
N PRO A 10 6.43 10.35 6.34
CA PRO A 10 6.09 11.74 6.57
C PRO A 10 5.51 12.40 5.30
N THR A 11 4.85 13.55 5.50
CA THR A 11 4.40 14.41 4.39
C THR A 11 5.59 14.95 3.60
N ASP A 12 5.35 15.33 2.35
CA ASP A 12 6.32 15.94 1.41
C ASP A 12 7.51 15.04 1.02
N TRP A 13 7.45 13.77 1.39
CA TRP A 13 8.39 12.75 0.95
C TRP A 13 7.74 11.83 -0.08
N THR A 14 8.46 11.50 -1.15
CA THR A 14 8.05 10.38 -1.99
C THR A 14 8.37 9.05 -1.31
N SER A 15 7.67 7.97 -1.68
CA SER A 15 8.05 6.62 -1.20
C SER A 15 9.48 6.26 -1.59
N PHE A 16 9.99 6.82 -2.71
CA PHE A 16 11.38 6.61 -3.14
C PHE A 16 12.38 7.33 -2.24
N ASP A 17 12.07 8.54 -1.75
CA ASP A 17 12.93 9.29 -0.81
C ASP A 17 13.09 8.52 0.50
N VAL A 18 12.00 7.92 1.01
CA VAL A 18 12.05 7.01 2.17
C VAL A 18 12.99 5.85 1.90
N ILE A 19 12.86 5.17 0.75
CA ILE A 19 13.75 4.07 0.37
C ILE A 19 15.20 4.54 0.27
N ALA A 20 15.45 5.71 -0.32
CA ALA A 20 16.80 6.27 -0.45
C ALA A 20 17.43 6.55 0.93
N LYS A 21 16.67 7.14 1.85
CA LYS A 21 17.10 7.39 3.24
C LYS A 21 17.41 6.08 3.97
N LEU A 22 16.51 5.10 3.87
CA LEU A 22 16.68 3.80 4.52
C LEU A 22 17.88 3.02 3.99
N ARG A 23 18.25 3.16 2.72
CA ARG A 23 19.48 2.55 2.17
C ARG A 23 20.73 2.99 2.95
N GLY A 24 20.81 4.27 3.31
CA GLY A 24 21.90 4.78 4.14
C GLY A 24 21.86 4.26 5.57
N ILE A 25 20.68 4.23 6.20
CA ILE A 25 20.49 3.77 7.58
C ILE A 25 20.79 2.28 7.71
N LEU A 26 20.24 1.46 6.81
CA LEU A 26 20.33 0.00 6.86
C LEU A 26 21.60 -0.57 6.22
N GLY A 27 22.38 0.23 5.51
CA GLY A 27 23.60 -0.21 4.79
C GLY A 27 23.33 -1.23 3.69
N THR A 28 22.13 -1.23 3.08
CA THR A 28 21.74 -2.18 2.03
C THR A 28 21.03 -1.48 0.89
N ARG A 29 21.32 -1.94 -0.35
CA ARG A 29 20.61 -1.46 -1.56
C ARG A 29 19.36 -2.27 -1.89
N LYS A 30 19.22 -3.48 -1.33
CA LYS A 30 18.09 -4.39 -1.59
C LYS A 30 16.91 -3.99 -0.71
N LEU A 31 16.14 -2.99 -1.14
CA LEU A 31 14.91 -2.54 -0.50
C LEU A 31 13.82 -2.45 -1.55
N GLY A 32 12.62 -2.90 -1.16
CA GLY A 32 11.39 -2.74 -1.94
C GLY A 32 10.24 -2.30 -1.03
N HIS A 33 9.21 -1.65 -1.56
CA HIS A 33 8.04 -1.28 -0.77
C HIS A 33 6.75 -1.82 -1.41
N SER A 34 5.73 -2.04 -0.59
CA SER A 34 4.44 -2.51 -1.07
C SER A 34 3.44 -1.35 -1.19
N GLY A 35 3.41 -0.76 -2.39
CA GLY A 35 2.48 0.31 -2.76
C GLY A 35 2.99 1.71 -2.47
N THR A 36 3.10 2.48 -3.54
CA THR A 36 3.49 3.89 -3.51
C THR A 36 2.45 4.73 -2.77
N LEU A 37 2.93 5.70 -1.99
CA LEU A 37 2.15 6.83 -1.47
C LEU A 37 2.56 8.10 -2.20
N ASP A 38 1.60 8.97 -2.47
CA ASP A 38 1.82 10.30 -3.03
C ASP A 38 2.67 11.15 -2.06
N PRO A 39 3.39 12.20 -2.53
CA PRO A 39 4.24 13.00 -1.65
C PRO A 39 3.50 13.59 -0.45
N MET A 40 2.31 14.15 -0.66
CA MET A 40 1.48 14.72 0.40
C MET A 40 0.91 13.70 1.39
N ALA A 41 0.78 12.43 0.95
CA ALA A 41 0.20 11.37 1.77
C ALA A 41 1.17 10.94 2.86
N THR A 42 0.62 10.55 4.02
CA THR A 42 1.37 10.03 5.17
C THR A 42 0.97 8.59 5.49
N GLY A 43 1.64 7.99 6.47
CA GLY A 43 1.21 6.73 7.09
C GLY A 43 1.94 5.50 6.59
N VAL A 44 1.33 4.36 6.77
CA VAL A 44 1.89 3.01 6.68
C VAL A 44 2.54 2.72 5.33
N LEU A 45 3.85 2.58 5.30
CA LEU A 45 4.65 2.19 4.13
C LEU A 45 5.50 0.96 4.48
N PRO A 46 5.05 -0.27 4.14
CA PRO A 46 5.84 -1.47 4.38
C PRO A 46 7.06 -1.51 3.45
N VAL A 47 8.26 -1.60 4.04
CA VAL A 47 9.55 -1.69 3.35
C VAL A 47 10.19 -3.04 3.62
N PHE A 48 10.43 -3.78 2.57
CA PHE A 48 11.00 -5.13 2.59
C PHE A 48 12.51 -5.04 2.38
N CYS A 49 13.27 -5.52 3.37
CA CYS A 49 14.72 -5.35 3.46
C CYS A 49 15.47 -6.65 3.14
N GLY A 50 16.54 -6.53 2.34
CA GLY A 50 17.39 -7.67 1.99
C GLY A 50 16.66 -8.73 1.18
N GLY A 51 16.76 -10.00 1.59
CA GLY A 51 16.07 -11.13 0.95
C GLY A 51 14.54 -11.03 0.99
N ALA A 52 14.00 -10.32 1.99
CA ALA A 52 12.56 -10.07 2.12
C ALA A 52 11.95 -9.34 0.91
N SER A 53 12.76 -8.58 0.16
CA SER A 53 12.27 -7.87 -1.04
C SER A 53 11.62 -8.78 -2.08
N LYS A 54 11.94 -10.08 -2.08
CA LYS A 54 11.28 -11.08 -2.95
C LYS A 54 9.85 -11.40 -2.52
N ALA A 55 9.48 -11.11 -1.27
CA ALA A 55 8.14 -11.36 -0.74
C ALA A 55 7.14 -10.24 -1.08
N VAL A 56 7.57 -9.10 -1.63
CA VAL A 56 6.70 -7.97 -1.99
C VAL A 56 5.53 -8.41 -2.88
N ASP A 57 5.82 -9.19 -3.92
CA ASP A 57 4.80 -9.64 -4.88
C ASP A 57 4.05 -10.91 -4.42
N LEU A 58 4.51 -11.54 -3.33
CA LEU A 58 3.93 -12.76 -2.79
C LEU A 58 2.95 -12.51 -1.64
N GLN A 59 2.73 -11.25 -1.25
CA GLN A 59 1.76 -10.90 -0.21
C GLN A 59 0.37 -11.47 -0.54
N LEU A 60 -0.30 -12.00 0.47
CA LEU A 60 -1.63 -12.62 0.31
C LEU A 60 -2.75 -11.58 0.41
N ASP A 61 -2.56 -10.56 1.23
CA ASP A 61 -3.48 -9.44 1.37
C ASP A 61 -2.86 -8.18 0.74
N HIS A 62 -3.60 -7.60 -0.19
CA HIS A 62 -3.24 -6.36 -0.87
C HIS A 62 -4.21 -5.22 -0.56
N THR A 63 -5.15 -5.41 0.36
CA THR A 63 -6.09 -4.35 0.76
C THR A 63 -5.36 -3.18 1.41
N LYS A 64 -5.97 -2.01 1.37
CA LYS A 64 -5.44 -0.80 2.00
C LYS A 64 -6.56 -0.05 2.66
N ALA A 65 -6.27 0.56 3.79
CA ALA A 65 -7.19 1.50 4.41
C ALA A 65 -6.55 2.89 4.49
N TYR A 66 -7.40 3.89 4.35
CA TYR A 66 -7.01 5.29 4.33
C TYR A 66 -7.99 6.12 5.15
N ARG A 67 -7.46 7.14 5.81
CA ARG A 67 -8.22 8.31 6.23
C ARG A 67 -7.91 9.42 5.23
N ALA A 68 -8.95 9.90 4.54
CA ALA A 68 -8.84 10.88 3.48
C ALA A 68 -9.76 12.07 3.77
N VAL A 69 -9.36 13.26 3.38
CA VAL A 69 -10.21 14.46 3.51
C VAL A 69 -10.60 14.93 2.11
N LEU A 70 -11.91 14.90 1.85
CA LEU A 70 -12.53 15.53 0.69
C LEU A 70 -12.77 17.01 1.00
N ARG A 71 -12.25 17.89 0.14
CA ARG A 71 -12.57 19.33 0.15
C ARG A 71 -13.43 19.66 -1.06
N LEU A 72 -14.59 20.26 -0.81
CA LEU A 72 -15.49 20.73 -1.87
C LEU A 72 -15.15 22.16 -2.32
N GLY A 73 -15.63 22.54 -3.50
CA GLY A 73 -15.54 23.89 -4.06
C GLY A 73 -14.45 24.08 -5.12
N ALA A 74 -13.52 23.13 -5.29
CA ALA A 74 -12.49 23.23 -6.31
C ALA A 74 -12.10 21.85 -6.87
N ARG A 75 -11.62 21.81 -8.13
CA ARG A 75 -10.98 20.68 -8.77
C ARG A 75 -9.59 21.06 -9.23
N THR A 76 -8.60 20.17 -9.06
CA THR A 76 -7.20 20.39 -9.43
C THR A 76 -6.76 19.39 -10.50
N ASP A 77 -5.66 19.68 -11.17
CA ASP A 77 -5.08 18.81 -12.20
C ASP A 77 -4.49 17.50 -11.64
N THR A 78 -4.07 17.49 -10.36
CA THR A 78 -3.58 16.30 -9.66
C THR A 78 -4.66 15.51 -8.92
N GLY A 79 -5.85 16.11 -8.71
CA GLY A 79 -6.92 15.57 -7.86
C GLY A 79 -6.65 15.72 -6.36
N ASP A 80 -5.57 16.43 -5.98
CA ASP A 80 -5.23 16.78 -4.60
C ASP A 80 -4.88 18.27 -4.45
N SER A 81 -4.77 18.74 -3.21
CA SER A 81 -4.54 20.15 -2.88
C SER A 81 -3.17 20.70 -3.32
N THR A 82 -2.25 19.86 -3.79
CA THR A 82 -0.93 20.28 -4.28
C THR A 82 -0.93 20.67 -5.75
N GLY A 83 -2.02 20.33 -6.47
CA GLY A 83 -2.17 20.64 -7.90
C GLY A 83 -2.63 22.05 -8.19
N THR A 84 -2.60 22.38 -9.49
CA THR A 84 -3.15 23.65 -10.00
C THR A 84 -4.66 23.57 -10.05
N VAL A 85 -5.34 24.60 -9.52
CA VAL A 85 -6.81 24.69 -9.58
C VAL A 85 -7.24 24.86 -11.04
N LEU A 86 -8.06 23.94 -11.53
CA LEU A 86 -8.65 23.95 -12.87
C LEU A 86 -10.04 24.61 -12.87
N GLU A 87 -10.84 24.33 -11.83
CA GLU A 87 -12.21 24.80 -11.73
C GLU A 87 -12.55 25.12 -10.28
N THR A 88 -13.36 26.15 -10.08
CA THR A 88 -13.98 26.47 -8.79
C THR A 88 -15.50 26.58 -8.95
N ALA A 89 -16.24 26.23 -7.91
CA ALA A 89 -17.70 26.39 -7.86
C ALA A 89 -18.16 26.68 -6.42
N PRO A 90 -19.25 27.42 -6.23
CA PRO A 90 -19.87 27.55 -4.92
C PRO A 90 -20.28 26.17 -4.37
N VAL A 91 -20.06 25.97 -3.07
CA VAL A 91 -20.50 24.75 -2.41
C VAL A 91 -21.98 24.90 -2.01
N THR A 92 -22.81 23.98 -2.49
CA THR A 92 -24.25 23.97 -2.27
C THR A 92 -24.78 22.69 -1.66
N ALA A 93 -23.93 21.68 -1.52
CA ALA A 93 -24.22 20.39 -0.89
C ALA A 93 -23.36 20.23 0.37
N GLY A 94 -23.86 19.45 1.33
CA GLY A 94 -23.22 19.24 2.61
C GLY A 94 -23.16 17.78 3.04
N GLU A 95 -23.12 17.56 4.35
CA GLU A 95 -23.02 16.25 4.97
C GLU A 95 -24.16 15.31 4.55
N LYS A 96 -25.37 15.82 4.46
CA LYS A 96 -26.53 15.01 4.07
C LYS A 96 -26.36 14.40 2.68
N GLU A 97 -26.04 15.23 1.69
CA GLU A 97 -25.81 14.80 0.31
C GLU A 97 -24.62 13.85 0.22
N LEU A 98 -23.57 14.08 1.03
CA LEU A 98 -22.45 13.16 1.14
C LEU A 98 -22.93 11.77 1.62
N LEU A 99 -23.65 11.70 2.74
CA LEU A 99 -24.14 10.45 3.31
C LEU A 99 -25.09 9.71 2.36
N ASP A 100 -25.89 10.44 1.57
CA ASP A 100 -26.79 9.87 0.57
C ASP A 100 -26.05 9.19 -0.59
N VAL A 101 -24.86 9.70 -0.99
CA VAL A 101 -24.09 9.13 -2.13
C VAL A 101 -23.09 8.07 -1.74
N LEU A 102 -22.52 8.07 -0.52
CA LEU A 102 -21.48 7.14 -0.10
C LEU A 102 -21.81 5.66 -0.33
N PRO A 103 -23.04 5.17 -0.05
CA PRO A 103 -23.39 3.76 -0.26
C PRO A 103 -23.25 3.29 -1.72
N HIS A 104 -23.36 4.19 -2.69
CA HIS A 104 -23.25 3.86 -4.11
C HIS A 104 -21.80 3.56 -4.56
N PHE A 105 -20.82 3.93 -3.74
CA PHE A 105 -19.40 3.69 -4.01
C PHE A 105 -18.88 2.38 -3.40
N ILE A 106 -19.68 1.67 -2.59
CA ILE A 106 -19.28 0.38 -1.99
C ILE A 106 -19.43 -0.73 -3.03
N GLY A 107 -18.43 -1.61 -3.11
CA GLY A 107 -18.40 -2.77 -3.99
C GLY A 107 -17.49 -2.62 -5.20
N PRO A 108 -17.60 -3.56 -6.18
CA PRO A 108 -16.79 -3.55 -7.39
C PRO A 108 -17.17 -2.40 -8.31
N GLN A 109 -16.15 -1.72 -8.86
CA GLN A 109 -16.34 -0.65 -9.83
C GLN A 109 -15.15 -0.49 -10.76
N MET A 110 -15.32 0.28 -11.83
CA MET A 110 -14.26 0.60 -12.78
C MET A 110 -13.71 2.00 -12.50
N GLN A 111 -12.41 2.14 -12.36
CA GLN A 111 -11.76 3.42 -12.12
C GLN A 111 -10.70 3.68 -13.18
N THR A 112 -10.70 4.89 -13.77
CA THR A 112 -9.64 5.34 -14.67
C THR A 112 -8.49 5.92 -13.84
N PRO A 113 -7.26 5.35 -13.94
CA PRO A 113 -6.10 5.90 -13.21
C PRO A 113 -5.87 7.37 -13.58
N PRO A 114 -5.48 8.24 -12.63
CA PRO A 114 -5.15 9.64 -12.94
C PRO A 114 -3.86 9.74 -13.74
N MET A 115 -3.66 10.87 -14.45
CA MET A 115 -2.41 11.14 -15.17
C MET A 115 -1.20 11.21 -14.22
N TYR A 116 -1.39 11.76 -13.03
CA TYR A 116 -0.38 11.75 -11.98
C TYR A 116 -0.34 10.42 -11.23
N SER A 117 0.10 9.35 -11.93
CA SER A 117 0.23 8.00 -11.37
C SER A 117 1.49 7.28 -11.86
N ALA A 118 1.87 6.22 -11.13
CA ALA A 118 3.00 5.36 -11.49
C ALA A 118 2.67 4.31 -12.58
N VAL A 119 1.44 4.28 -13.08
CA VAL A 119 1.05 3.41 -14.19
C VAL A 119 1.91 3.71 -15.40
N LYS A 120 2.39 2.66 -16.08
CA LYS A 120 3.21 2.80 -17.29
C LYS A 120 2.38 2.52 -18.54
N ILE A 121 2.53 3.39 -19.54
CA ILE A 121 2.08 3.18 -20.91
C ILE A 121 3.31 3.22 -21.81
N ASN A 122 3.49 2.20 -22.64
CA ASN A 122 4.68 2.05 -23.51
C ASN A 122 6.02 2.20 -22.73
N GLY A 123 6.07 1.66 -21.49
CA GLY A 123 7.26 1.70 -20.64
C GLY A 123 7.48 3.02 -19.88
N GLN A 124 6.73 4.08 -20.17
CA GLN A 124 6.86 5.39 -19.55
C GLN A 124 5.77 5.60 -18.47
N PRO A 125 6.12 6.02 -17.23
CA PRO A 125 5.13 6.34 -16.20
C PRO A 125 4.28 7.55 -16.58
N LEU A 126 2.97 7.48 -16.30
CA LEU A 126 2.02 8.55 -16.60
C LEU A 126 2.37 9.90 -15.98
N TYR A 127 2.86 9.91 -14.73
CA TYR A 127 3.24 11.17 -14.07
C TYR A 127 4.37 11.92 -14.79
N LYS A 128 5.26 11.22 -15.53
CA LYS A 128 6.30 11.86 -16.35
C LYS A 128 5.71 12.53 -17.58
N MET A 129 4.71 11.90 -18.19
CA MET A 129 3.96 12.48 -19.32
C MET A 129 3.15 13.68 -18.87
N ALA A 130 2.44 13.56 -17.73
CA ALA A 130 1.67 14.65 -17.15
C ALA A 130 2.50 15.91 -16.90
N ARG A 131 3.73 15.77 -16.35
CA ARG A 131 4.67 16.88 -16.15
C ARG A 131 5.15 17.53 -17.45
N GLN A 132 5.02 16.85 -18.56
CA GLN A 132 5.33 17.37 -19.90
C GLN A 132 4.10 17.95 -20.61
N GLY A 133 2.94 17.99 -19.93
CA GLY A 133 1.68 18.43 -20.51
C GLY A 133 1.09 17.43 -21.53
N ILE A 134 1.59 16.19 -21.54
CA ILE A 134 1.11 15.14 -22.43
C ILE A 134 -0.02 14.38 -21.75
N GLU A 135 -1.20 14.44 -22.31
CA GLU A 135 -2.34 13.62 -21.90
C GLU A 135 -2.49 12.41 -22.83
N VAL A 136 -2.75 11.23 -22.26
CA VAL A 136 -2.93 9.98 -22.98
C VAL A 136 -4.20 9.29 -22.52
N GLU A 137 -4.79 8.51 -23.43
CA GLU A 137 -5.94 7.66 -23.10
C GLU A 137 -5.53 6.61 -22.06
N ARG A 138 -6.34 6.45 -21.03
CA ARG A 138 -6.14 5.51 -19.93
C ARG A 138 -7.31 4.54 -19.86
N LYS A 139 -7.00 3.26 -19.84
CA LYS A 139 -8.02 2.22 -19.66
C LYS A 139 -8.47 2.17 -18.21
N ALA A 140 -9.77 2.18 -17.99
CA ALA A 140 -10.35 1.90 -16.69
C ALA A 140 -9.95 0.50 -16.20
N ARG A 141 -9.77 0.35 -14.89
CA ARG A 141 -9.37 -0.89 -14.23
C ARG A 141 -10.36 -1.25 -13.14
N PRO A 142 -10.59 -2.54 -12.91
CA PRO A 142 -11.44 -2.97 -11.82
C PRO A 142 -10.78 -2.66 -10.48
N ILE A 143 -11.56 -2.07 -9.59
CA ILE A 143 -11.24 -1.84 -8.19
C ILE A 143 -12.45 -2.27 -7.35
N GLU A 144 -12.24 -2.36 -6.03
CA GLU A 144 -13.31 -2.62 -5.09
C GLU A 144 -13.16 -1.73 -3.87
N ILE A 145 -14.22 -1.05 -3.49
CA ILE A 145 -14.34 -0.34 -2.23
C ILE A 145 -15.04 -1.26 -1.24
N LEU A 146 -14.29 -1.77 -0.28
CA LEU A 146 -14.75 -2.72 0.72
C LEU A 146 -15.54 -2.06 1.84
N HIS A 147 -15.18 -0.81 2.14
CA HIS A 147 -15.81 0.01 3.18
C HIS A 147 -15.53 1.47 2.92
N ILE A 148 -16.51 2.32 3.20
CA ILE A 148 -16.36 3.76 3.24
C ILE A 148 -17.28 4.30 4.34
N GLU A 149 -16.74 5.19 5.16
CA GLU A 149 -17.44 5.78 6.30
C GLU A 149 -17.06 7.25 6.47
N TYR A 150 -18.02 8.07 6.82
CA TYR A 150 -17.83 9.46 7.19
C TYR A 150 -17.48 9.57 8.67
N GLU A 151 -16.38 10.24 8.99
CA GLU A 151 -15.88 10.41 10.37
C GLU A 151 -16.16 11.81 10.95
N GLY A 152 -16.50 12.79 10.12
CA GLY A 152 -16.74 14.16 10.55
C GLY A 152 -16.13 15.21 9.63
N SER A 153 -16.38 16.47 9.94
CA SER A 153 -15.94 17.64 9.18
C SER A 153 -14.84 18.38 9.95
N PRO A 154 -13.56 18.30 9.52
CA PRO A 154 -12.46 18.99 10.23
C PRO A 154 -12.46 20.50 10.01
N ALA A 155 -13.06 20.97 8.90
CA ALA A 155 -13.20 22.38 8.56
C ALA A 155 -14.41 22.58 7.64
N GLU A 156 -14.77 23.83 7.38
CA GLU A 156 -15.84 24.18 6.44
C GLU A 156 -15.56 23.57 5.05
N ASN A 157 -16.57 22.92 4.49
CA ASN A 157 -16.50 22.21 3.19
C ASN A 157 -15.46 21.08 3.11
N GLU A 158 -15.00 20.58 4.24
CA GLU A 158 -14.10 19.43 4.33
C GLU A 158 -14.76 18.26 5.07
N TYR A 159 -14.58 17.05 4.54
CA TYR A 159 -15.21 15.82 5.05
C TYR A 159 -14.17 14.72 5.14
N THR A 160 -13.99 14.20 6.36
CA THR A 160 -13.09 13.07 6.61
C THR A 160 -13.80 11.75 6.34
N LEU A 161 -13.18 10.93 5.49
CA LEU A 161 -13.67 9.61 5.12
C LEU A 161 -12.63 8.56 5.47
N THR A 162 -13.06 7.48 6.14
CA THR A 162 -12.29 6.24 6.19
C THR A 162 -12.69 5.35 5.03
N VAL A 163 -11.70 4.90 4.25
CA VAL A 163 -11.89 4.08 3.05
C VAL A 163 -11.03 2.83 3.14
N ARG A 164 -11.65 1.64 3.01
CA ARG A 164 -10.94 0.37 2.80
C ARG A 164 -11.19 -0.12 1.39
N CYS A 165 -10.12 -0.44 0.65
CA CYS A 165 -10.23 -0.75 -0.78
C CYS A 165 -9.20 -1.78 -1.24
N SER A 166 -9.42 -2.32 -2.43
CA SER A 166 -8.50 -3.20 -3.14
C SER A 166 -7.25 -2.45 -3.62
N LYS A 167 -6.21 -3.19 -3.99
CA LYS A 167 -5.02 -2.62 -4.64
C LYS A 167 -5.39 -1.90 -5.94
N GLY A 168 -4.63 -0.84 -6.22
CA GLY A 168 -4.80 -0.08 -7.47
C GLY A 168 -5.87 1.00 -7.41
N THR A 169 -6.58 1.15 -6.30
CA THR A 169 -7.53 2.24 -6.05
C THR A 169 -6.80 3.55 -5.84
N TYR A 170 -7.20 4.59 -6.56
CA TYR A 170 -6.74 5.97 -6.39
C TYR A 170 -7.78 6.75 -5.58
N ILE A 171 -7.42 7.07 -4.33
CA ILE A 171 -8.32 7.79 -3.42
C ILE A 171 -8.65 9.17 -3.95
N ARG A 172 -7.72 9.86 -4.62
CA ARG A 172 -7.94 11.15 -5.29
C ARG A 172 -9.12 11.09 -6.28
N VAL A 173 -9.12 10.06 -7.14
CA VAL A 173 -10.21 9.86 -8.12
C VAL A 173 -11.52 9.51 -7.41
N LEU A 174 -11.47 8.65 -6.39
CA LEU A 174 -12.67 8.30 -5.61
C LEU A 174 -13.32 9.55 -4.99
N LEU A 175 -12.51 10.46 -4.41
CA LEU A 175 -13.04 11.68 -3.79
C LEU A 175 -13.59 12.66 -4.84
N GLU A 176 -12.95 12.78 -6.01
CA GLU A 176 -13.50 13.55 -7.13
C GLU A 176 -14.84 12.98 -7.61
N ASP A 177 -14.95 11.65 -7.74
CA ASP A 177 -16.18 10.97 -8.16
C ASP A 177 -17.31 11.16 -7.12
N ILE A 178 -16.99 11.06 -5.82
CA ILE A 178 -17.95 11.34 -4.74
C ILE A 178 -18.44 12.79 -4.83
N ALA A 179 -17.55 13.76 -4.96
CA ALA A 179 -17.95 15.16 -5.11
C ALA A 179 -18.82 15.37 -6.35
N ALA A 180 -18.49 14.75 -7.47
CA ALA A 180 -19.28 14.79 -8.70
C ALA A 180 -20.69 14.20 -8.51
N ALA A 181 -20.81 13.09 -7.77
CA ALA A 181 -22.11 12.50 -7.43
C ALA A 181 -22.98 13.42 -6.54
N MET A 182 -22.35 14.27 -5.70
CA MET A 182 -23.01 15.33 -4.93
C MET A 182 -23.34 16.56 -5.79
N GLY A 183 -23.01 16.57 -7.09
CA GLY A 183 -23.13 17.76 -7.96
C GLY A 183 -22.11 18.85 -7.65
N GLN A 184 -20.99 18.50 -7.00
CA GLN A 184 -19.97 19.44 -6.54
C GLN A 184 -18.65 19.25 -7.28
N LYS A 185 -17.75 20.23 -7.18
CA LYS A 185 -16.32 20.08 -7.46
C LYS A 185 -15.63 19.69 -6.17
N GLY A 186 -14.69 18.74 -6.22
CA GLY A 186 -13.97 18.29 -5.04
C GLY A 186 -12.53 17.91 -5.36
N THR A 187 -11.69 17.98 -4.33
CA THR A 187 -10.29 17.55 -4.36
C THR A 187 -9.90 16.92 -3.02
N MET A 188 -8.85 16.14 -3.01
CA MET A 188 -8.30 15.57 -1.80
C MET A 188 -7.40 16.58 -1.09
N SER A 189 -7.72 16.99 0.15
CA SER A 189 -6.89 17.91 0.93
C SER A 189 -5.91 17.22 1.87
N ALA A 190 -6.21 15.99 2.30
CA ALA A 190 -5.31 15.19 3.12
C ALA A 190 -5.50 13.70 2.84
N LEU A 191 -4.41 12.92 3.03
CA LEU A 191 -4.44 11.46 2.91
C LEU A 191 -3.47 10.83 3.91
N ARG A 192 -3.97 9.89 4.72
CA ARG A 192 -3.17 9.05 5.57
C ARG A 192 -3.50 7.59 5.32
N ARG A 193 -2.51 6.77 4.99
CA ARG A 193 -2.72 5.33 4.88
C ARG A 193 -2.63 4.70 6.28
N THR A 194 -3.74 4.19 6.78
CA THR A 194 -3.85 3.59 8.11
C THR A 194 -3.51 2.11 8.13
N SER A 195 -3.66 1.42 6.97
CA SER A 195 -3.17 0.04 6.83
C SER A 195 -2.76 -0.29 5.40
N ALA A 196 -1.89 -1.31 5.26
CA ALA A 196 -1.45 -1.89 3.99
C ALA A 196 -1.29 -3.40 4.16
N GLY A 197 -2.26 -4.19 3.68
CA GLY A 197 -2.37 -5.61 3.96
C GLY A 197 -2.51 -5.85 5.46
N LEU A 198 -1.63 -6.66 6.01
CA LEU A 198 -1.61 -7.03 7.43
C LEU A 198 -1.07 -5.93 8.35
N TYR A 199 -0.41 -4.91 7.81
CA TYR A 199 0.32 -3.90 8.58
C TYR A 199 -0.55 -2.68 8.83
N THR A 200 -0.48 -2.16 10.05
CA THR A 200 -1.28 -1.02 10.55
C THR A 200 -0.38 0.10 11.05
N GLU A 201 -0.97 1.21 11.47
CA GLU A 201 -0.25 2.32 12.10
C GLU A 201 0.45 1.91 13.40
N ALA A 202 -0.07 0.89 14.11
CA ALA A 202 0.54 0.39 15.34
C ALA A 202 1.91 -0.29 15.11
N ASP A 203 2.16 -0.77 13.88
CA ASP A 203 3.42 -1.40 13.50
C ASP A 203 4.42 -0.40 12.92
N ALA A 204 3.99 0.85 12.69
CA ALA A 204 4.74 1.83 11.93
C ALA A 204 5.69 2.65 12.83
N HIS A 205 6.90 2.88 12.34
CA HIS A 205 7.93 3.70 12.98
C HIS A 205 8.24 4.93 12.15
N THR A 206 8.41 6.07 12.80
CA THR A 206 8.86 7.30 12.15
C THR A 206 10.33 7.19 11.71
N LEU A 207 10.76 8.06 10.80
CA LEU A 207 12.18 8.10 10.40
C LEU A 207 13.10 8.48 11.56
N GLU A 208 12.62 9.30 12.49
CA GLU A 208 13.33 9.71 13.70
C GLU A 208 13.56 8.52 14.65
N GLU A 209 12.52 7.70 14.88
CA GLU A 209 12.63 6.48 15.70
C GLU A 209 13.59 5.46 15.08
N ILE A 210 13.53 5.29 13.76
CA ILE A 210 14.44 4.40 13.03
C ILE A 210 15.90 4.91 13.12
N LEU A 211 16.12 6.20 13.03
CA LEU A 211 17.44 6.81 13.20
C LEU A 211 17.95 6.62 14.63
N ALA A 212 17.12 6.88 15.64
CA ALA A 212 17.46 6.68 17.04
C ALA A 212 17.81 5.21 17.35
N ALA A 213 17.07 4.26 16.80
CA ALA A 213 17.40 2.83 16.90
C ALA A 213 18.74 2.50 16.23
N LYS A 214 19.06 3.12 15.10
CA LYS A 214 20.36 2.96 14.43
C LYS A 214 21.53 3.45 15.29
N GLU A 215 21.36 4.54 15.99
CA GLU A 215 22.38 5.10 16.92
C GLU A 215 22.63 4.18 18.12
N GLN A 216 21.60 3.44 18.58
CA GLN A 216 21.70 2.43 19.63
C GLN A 216 22.37 1.13 19.14
N GLY A 217 22.49 0.94 17.83
CA GLY A 217 23.15 -0.21 17.21
C GLY A 217 22.23 -1.09 16.39
N ASN A 218 22.84 -2.09 15.73
CA ASN A 218 22.12 -2.94 14.78
C ASN A 218 21.02 -3.80 15.46
N ALA A 219 21.24 -4.24 16.72
CA ALA A 219 20.25 -5.05 17.43
C ALA A 219 18.95 -4.25 17.70
N ALA A 220 19.06 -2.98 18.09
CA ALA A 220 17.90 -2.11 18.29
C ALA A 220 17.14 -1.85 16.96
N LEU A 221 17.89 -1.68 15.87
CA LEU A 221 17.30 -1.48 14.55
C LEU A 221 16.62 -2.76 14.01
N GLU A 222 17.20 -3.93 14.28
CA GLU A 222 16.59 -5.22 13.92
C GLU A 222 15.33 -5.51 14.74
N ALA A 223 15.24 -5.04 15.97
CA ALA A 223 14.05 -5.17 16.81
C ALA A 223 12.82 -4.41 16.28
N LEU A 224 13.01 -3.40 15.41
CA LEU A 224 11.92 -2.71 14.71
C LEU A 224 11.40 -3.49 13.49
N MET A 225 12.08 -4.57 13.09
CA MET A 225 11.74 -5.30 11.88
C MET A 225 10.86 -6.51 12.20
N LEU A 226 9.80 -6.65 11.41
CA LEU A 226 8.98 -7.85 11.41
C LEU A 226 9.65 -8.96 10.59
N PRO A 227 9.49 -10.23 10.98
CA PRO A 227 10.04 -11.35 10.23
C PRO A 227 9.33 -11.49 8.87
N VAL A 228 10.05 -11.95 7.85
CA VAL A 228 9.47 -12.15 6.49
C VAL A 228 8.30 -13.13 6.53
N GLU A 229 8.33 -14.10 7.42
CA GLU A 229 7.27 -15.09 7.59
C GLU A 229 5.93 -14.47 7.95
N SER A 230 5.89 -13.28 8.59
CA SER A 230 4.66 -12.60 8.96
C SER A 230 3.72 -12.36 7.76
N VAL A 231 4.28 -12.22 6.55
CA VAL A 231 3.50 -12.08 5.30
C VAL A 231 2.61 -13.30 5.03
N PHE A 232 2.99 -14.45 5.56
CA PHE A 232 2.45 -15.76 5.22
C PHE A 232 1.75 -16.46 6.39
N GLU A 233 1.48 -15.75 7.48
CA GLU A 233 0.91 -16.35 8.70
C GLU A 233 -0.45 -17.04 8.49
N SER A 234 -1.22 -16.58 7.51
CA SER A 234 -2.49 -17.22 7.14
C SER A 234 -2.33 -18.55 6.38
N LEU A 235 -1.11 -18.88 5.91
CA LEU A 235 -0.84 -20.18 5.29
C LEU A 235 -0.59 -21.24 6.36
N PRO A 236 -0.99 -22.50 6.11
CA PRO A 236 -0.69 -23.61 6.98
C PRO A 236 0.83 -23.78 7.11
N LEU A 237 1.27 -24.16 8.32
CA LEU A 237 2.67 -24.43 8.62
C LEU A 237 3.00 -25.87 8.26
N LEU A 238 4.15 -26.04 7.60
CA LEU A 238 4.80 -27.31 7.34
C LEU A 238 6.16 -27.30 8.03
N VAL A 239 6.37 -28.24 8.97
CA VAL A 239 7.70 -28.46 9.58
C VAL A 239 8.35 -29.62 8.85
N VAL A 240 9.54 -29.39 8.31
CA VAL A 240 10.24 -30.38 7.48
C VAL A 240 11.46 -30.97 8.17
N GLU A 241 11.79 -32.19 7.79
CA GLU A 241 12.98 -32.88 8.24
C GLU A 241 14.26 -32.37 7.55
N PRO A 242 15.46 -32.58 8.12
CA PRO A 242 16.72 -32.04 7.61
C PRO A 242 17.03 -32.39 6.15
N TRP A 243 16.65 -33.59 5.70
CA TRP A 243 16.88 -34.02 4.32
C TRP A 243 16.02 -33.25 3.32
N VAL A 244 14.77 -32.84 3.72
CA VAL A 244 13.88 -32.01 2.90
C VAL A 244 14.41 -30.57 2.87
N GLU A 245 14.90 -30.06 3.99
CA GLU A 245 15.51 -28.72 4.07
C GLU A 245 16.65 -28.59 3.06
N GLN A 246 17.52 -29.56 2.95
CA GLN A 246 18.63 -29.55 1.99
C GLN A 246 18.14 -29.55 0.53
N HIS A 247 17.06 -30.29 0.22
CA HIS A 247 16.42 -30.23 -1.10
C HIS A 247 15.84 -28.86 -1.42
N LEU A 248 15.17 -28.24 -0.45
CA LEU A 248 14.61 -26.90 -0.61
C LEU A 248 15.69 -25.84 -0.89
N TYR A 249 16.82 -25.87 -0.18
CA TYR A 249 17.95 -24.97 -0.43
C TYR A 249 18.53 -25.12 -1.84
N ASN A 250 18.50 -26.33 -2.37
CA ASN A 250 19.02 -26.65 -3.72
C ASN A 250 17.96 -26.40 -4.82
N GLY A 251 16.74 -25.97 -4.47
CA GLY A 251 15.64 -25.80 -5.41
C GLY A 251 15.15 -27.13 -6.03
N CYS A 252 15.41 -28.25 -5.37
CA CYS A 252 15.00 -29.57 -5.84
C CYS A 252 13.59 -29.87 -5.35
N PRO A 253 12.70 -30.39 -6.22
CA PRO A 253 11.40 -30.88 -5.78
C PRO A 253 11.58 -32.13 -4.91
N THR A 254 10.78 -32.23 -3.86
CA THR A 254 10.68 -33.46 -3.05
C THR A 254 9.43 -34.21 -3.49
N SER A 255 9.58 -35.43 -4.00
CA SER A 255 8.44 -36.28 -4.30
C SER A 255 7.84 -36.84 -3.00
N ARG A 256 6.48 -36.75 -2.90
CA ARG A 256 5.70 -37.42 -1.85
C ARG A 256 5.93 -36.91 -0.42
N TYR A 257 5.73 -35.64 -0.19
CA TYR A 257 5.54 -35.18 1.19
C TYR A 257 4.07 -35.42 1.62
N PRO A 258 3.82 -35.98 2.83
CA PRO A 258 2.46 -36.33 3.28
C PRO A 258 1.69 -35.10 3.74
N ALA A 259 1.32 -34.25 2.80
CA ALA A 259 0.47 -33.09 3.03
C ALA A 259 -0.50 -32.92 1.86
N ALA A 260 -1.65 -32.31 2.12
CA ALA A 260 -2.64 -32.02 1.10
C ALA A 260 -2.12 -30.99 0.07
N ASP A 261 -2.73 -30.96 -1.12
CA ASP A 261 -2.43 -29.94 -2.14
C ASP A 261 -2.64 -28.54 -1.57
N GLY A 262 -1.67 -27.66 -1.79
CA GLY A 262 -1.77 -26.31 -1.29
C GLY A 262 -0.43 -25.58 -1.16
N ARG A 263 -0.55 -24.33 -0.71
CA ARG A 263 0.60 -23.48 -0.36
C ARG A 263 0.86 -23.58 1.14
N TYR A 264 2.13 -23.72 1.49
CA TYR A 264 2.56 -23.84 2.87
C TYR A 264 3.69 -22.87 3.17
N ARG A 265 3.71 -22.33 4.39
CA ARG A 265 4.91 -21.75 4.98
C ARG A 265 5.73 -22.89 5.60
N VAL A 266 7.02 -22.90 5.33
CA VAL A 266 7.90 -24.02 5.71
C VAL A 266 8.89 -23.57 6.76
N ARG A 267 9.01 -24.36 7.84
CA ARG A 267 10.06 -24.24 8.87
C ARG A 267 10.85 -25.55 8.97
N ASN A 268 12.11 -25.45 9.41
CA ASN A 268 12.85 -26.62 9.84
C ASN A 268 12.46 -27.03 11.27
N ALA A 269 13.07 -28.11 11.77
CA ALA A 269 12.81 -28.63 13.11
C ALA A 269 13.20 -27.66 14.23
N GLU A 270 14.18 -26.78 13.98
CA GLU A 270 14.64 -25.73 14.88
C GLU A 270 13.72 -24.48 14.86
N GLY A 271 12.65 -24.50 14.04
CA GLY A 271 11.68 -23.41 13.93
C GLY A 271 12.10 -22.28 13.01
N GLN A 272 13.18 -22.40 12.26
CA GLN A 272 13.62 -21.39 11.31
C GLN A 272 12.75 -21.41 10.06
N PHE A 273 12.27 -20.25 9.61
CA PHE A 273 11.51 -20.10 8.37
C PHE A 273 12.41 -20.29 7.15
N LEU A 274 12.08 -21.27 6.31
CA LEU A 274 12.81 -21.61 5.10
C LEU A 274 12.24 -20.96 3.84
N GLY A 275 10.93 -20.76 3.80
CA GLY A 275 10.25 -20.19 2.63
C GLY A 275 8.83 -20.70 2.44
N LEU A 276 8.36 -20.61 1.20
CA LEU A 276 7.08 -21.15 0.77
C LEU A 276 7.27 -22.42 -0.05
N SER A 277 6.40 -23.38 0.15
CA SER A 277 6.30 -24.56 -0.69
C SER A 277 4.90 -24.64 -1.31
N LEU A 278 4.86 -25.14 -2.53
CA LEU A 278 3.64 -25.54 -3.22
C LEU A 278 3.65 -27.06 -3.34
N ILE A 279 2.67 -27.70 -2.72
CA ILE A 279 2.50 -29.15 -2.81
C ILE A 279 1.44 -29.44 -3.84
N HIS A 280 1.78 -30.25 -4.83
CA HIS A 280 0.87 -30.82 -5.80
C HIS A 280 0.98 -32.34 -5.74
N ILE A 281 -0.13 -33.02 -5.59
CA ILE A 281 -0.20 -34.45 -5.86
C ILE A 281 -0.43 -34.54 -7.37
N SER A 282 0.61 -34.92 -8.12
CA SER A 282 0.42 -35.32 -9.51
C SER A 282 -0.42 -36.61 -9.54
N GLU A 283 -1.57 -36.55 -10.22
CA GLU A 283 -2.32 -37.75 -10.58
C GLU A 283 -1.47 -38.75 -11.37
#